data_bd59ce98264fa6a4c63c8864b7185fe4
#
_entry.id   bd59ce98264fa6a4c63c8864b7185fe4
#
_cell.length_a   1.000
_cell.length_b   1.000
_cell.length_c   1.000
_cell.angle_alpha   90.00
_cell.angle_beta   90.00
_cell.angle_gamma   90.00
#
_symmetry.space_group_name_H-M   'P 1'
#
loop_
_entity.id
_entity.type
_entity.pdbx_description
1 polymer ?
#
loop_
_entity_poly.entity_id
_entity_poly.type
_entity_poly.pdbx_seq_one_letter_code
_entity_poly.pdbx_strand_id
1 'polypeptide(L)'
;MSDLILHRILKAPRSAVYACWTTPEHMVHWFMPKPHFLTDVVVDLRPGGRFASTMHVDGNVIPSDGMVLNAIPGELFAFTDLMSADFNPVAAPGLGFTATIRLKDHPDGTDYHVTARHRTDEDAARHEAMGFTVGWGIVATQLEAYAAGLRR
;
A
#
# COMPACT_ATOMS: atom_id res chain seq x y z
N MET A 1 5.44 -21.47 -1.61
CA MET A 1 5.39 -20.12 -1.05
C MET A 1 4.06 -19.47 -1.39
N SER A 2 3.42 -18.89 -0.41
CA SER A 2 2.08 -18.34 -0.58
C SER A 2 2.12 -16.82 -0.71
N ASP A 3 1.70 -16.30 -1.86
CA ASP A 3 1.50 -14.86 -2.03
C ASP A 3 0.08 -14.52 -1.59
N LEU A 4 -0.08 -13.35 -0.98
CA LEU A 4 -1.40 -12.82 -0.71
C LEU A 4 -1.75 -11.85 -1.83
N ILE A 5 -2.92 -12.03 -2.42
CA ILE A 5 -3.30 -11.29 -3.61
C ILE A 5 -4.67 -10.62 -3.39
N LEU A 6 -4.76 -9.36 -3.80
CA LEU A 6 -6.03 -8.65 -3.87
C LEU A 6 -6.21 -8.14 -5.30
N HIS A 7 -7.34 -8.44 -5.89
CA HIS A 7 -7.67 -7.98 -7.25
C HIS A 7 -9.04 -7.31 -7.22
N ARG A 8 -9.10 -6.08 -7.74
CA ARG A 8 -10.34 -5.29 -7.81
C ARG A 8 -10.38 -4.51 -9.11
N ILE A 9 -11.60 -4.23 -9.57
CA ILE A 9 -11.81 -3.24 -10.62
C ILE A 9 -12.32 -1.99 -9.90
N LEU A 10 -11.50 -0.94 -9.89
CA LEU A 10 -11.83 0.31 -9.21
C LEU A 10 -12.45 1.30 -10.19
N LYS A 11 -13.54 1.93 -9.79
CA LYS A 11 -14.24 2.91 -10.64
C LYS A 11 -13.59 4.29 -10.52
N ALA A 12 -12.32 4.35 -10.90
CA ALA A 12 -11.53 5.58 -10.88
C ALA A 12 -10.42 5.44 -11.92
N PRO A 13 -9.97 6.55 -12.54
CA PRO A 13 -8.91 6.46 -13.55
C PRO A 13 -7.58 6.07 -12.93
N ARG A 14 -6.77 5.39 -13.72
CA ARG A 14 -5.46 4.86 -13.30
C ARG A 14 -4.56 5.94 -12.72
N SER A 15 -4.55 7.12 -13.34
CA SER A 15 -3.74 8.23 -12.86
C SER A 15 -4.14 8.69 -11.46
N ALA A 16 -5.45 8.69 -11.16
CA ALA A 16 -5.94 9.07 -9.83
C ALA A 16 -5.56 8.01 -8.79
N VAL A 17 -5.69 6.73 -9.14
CA VAL A 17 -5.31 5.65 -8.23
C VAL A 17 -3.82 5.72 -7.92
N TYR A 18 -2.99 5.93 -8.93
CA TYR A 18 -1.55 6.05 -8.75
C TYR A 18 -1.21 7.25 -7.85
N ALA A 19 -1.83 8.40 -8.10
CA ALA A 19 -1.60 9.59 -7.29
C ALA A 19 -1.96 9.34 -5.82
N CYS A 20 -3.03 8.58 -5.56
CA CYS A 20 -3.43 8.25 -4.19
C CYS A 20 -2.37 7.45 -3.46
N TRP A 21 -1.69 6.54 -4.15
CA TRP A 21 -0.62 5.73 -3.55
C TRP A 21 0.68 6.50 -3.34
N THR A 22 0.94 7.51 -4.16
CA THR A 22 2.26 8.15 -4.22
C THR A 22 2.29 9.57 -3.68
N THR A 23 1.16 10.10 -3.25
CA THR A 23 1.06 11.47 -2.72
C THR A 23 0.65 11.42 -1.25
N PRO A 24 1.51 11.86 -0.32
CA PRO A 24 1.20 11.79 1.12
C PRO A 24 -0.14 12.42 1.49
N GLU A 25 -0.47 13.59 0.91
CA GLU A 25 -1.71 14.29 1.20
C GLU A 25 -2.96 13.48 0.82
N HIS A 26 -2.82 12.59 -0.14
CA HIS A 26 -3.93 11.72 -0.53
C HIS A 26 -3.97 10.45 0.32
N MET A 27 -2.81 9.86 0.60
CA MET A 27 -2.74 8.58 1.29
C MET A 27 -3.40 8.60 2.67
N VAL A 28 -3.31 9.71 3.37
CA VAL A 28 -3.89 9.84 4.71
C VAL A 28 -5.41 9.68 4.71
N HIS A 29 -6.07 9.83 3.57
CA HIS A 29 -7.53 9.79 3.49
C HIS A 29 -8.12 8.41 3.24
N TRP A 30 -7.31 7.42 2.84
CA TRP A 30 -7.87 6.14 2.44
C TRP A 30 -7.09 4.90 2.92
N PHE A 31 -5.83 5.05 3.32
CA PHE A 31 -4.96 3.88 3.48
C PHE A 31 -5.27 3.01 4.70
N MET A 32 -5.93 3.51 5.72
CA MET A 32 -6.28 2.71 6.89
C MET A 32 -7.77 2.45 6.95
N PRO A 33 -8.22 1.22 7.34
CA PRO A 33 -9.66 1.00 7.57
C PRO A 33 -10.16 1.96 8.64
N LYS A 34 -11.17 2.77 8.30
CA LYS A 34 -11.75 3.72 9.25
C LYS A 34 -12.35 2.99 10.43
N PRO A 35 -12.26 3.48 11.65
CA PRO A 35 -11.82 4.83 12.07
C PRO A 35 -10.32 4.98 12.29
N HIS A 36 -9.52 3.95 11.98
CA HIS A 36 -8.06 4.07 12.05
C HIS A 36 -7.57 5.06 11.00
N PHE A 37 -6.40 5.62 11.21
CA PHE A 37 -5.89 6.64 10.29
C PHE A 37 -4.36 6.70 10.28
N LEU A 38 -3.81 7.39 9.28
CA LEU A 38 -2.37 7.62 9.13
C LEU A 38 -2.02 9.07 9.38
N THR A 39 -0.81 9.28 9.91
CA THR A 39 -0.15 10.59 9.93
C THR A 39 1.30 10.42 9.47
N ASP A 40 2.00 11.54 9.28
CA ASP A 40 3.44 11.55 9.00
C ASP A 40 3.85 10.71 7.80
N VAL A 41 3.06 10.77 6.73
CA VAL A 41 3.33 9.98 5.52
C VAL A 41 4.48 10.62 4.75
N VAL A 42 5.47 9.80 4.40
CA VAL A 42 6.59 10.19 3.56
C VAL A 42 6.67 9.24 2.38
N VAL A 43 6.70 9.79 1.17
CA VAL A 43 6.90 9.00 -0.05
C VAL A 43 7.97 9.70 -0.88
N ASP A 44 9.18 9.15 -0.87
CA ASP A 44 10.25 9.60 -1.75
C ASP A 44 10.20 8.68 -2.97
N LEU A 45 9.62 9.17 -4.05
CA LEU A 45 9.17 8.35 -5.18
C LEU A 45 10.32 8.03 -6.13
N ARG A 46 11.20 7.15 -5.68
CA ARG A 46 12.32 6.62 -6.47
C ARG A 46 12.75 5.30 -5.86
N PRO A 47 13.38 4.41 -6.63
CA PRO A 47 13.95 3.19 -6.04
C PRO A 47 14.93 3.56 -4.93
N GLY A 48 14.75 2.97 -3.76
CA GLY A 48 15.57 3.28 -2.59
C GLY A 48 15.03 4.43 -1.75
N GLY A 49 13.97 5.11 -2.19
CA GLY A 49 13.38 6.23 -1.45
C GLY A 49 12.64 5.78 -0.20
N ARG A 50 12.50 6.67 0.75
CA ARG A 50 11.79 6.37 1.99
C ARG A 50 10.29 6.25 1.76
N PHE A 51 9.67 5.25 2.38
CA PHE A 51 8.22 5.07 2.39
C PHE A 51 7.81 4.80 3.83
N ALA A 52 7.29 5.83 4.49
CA ALA A 52 7.06 5.77 5.93
C ALA A 52 5.72 6.40 6.30
N SER A 53 5.18 5.97 7.42
CA SER A 53 3.95 6.55 7.96
C SER A 53 3.82 6.17 9.42
N THR A 54 2.86 6.80 10.11
CA THR A 54 2.49 6.44 11.47
C THR A 54 1.03 6.00 11.46
N MET A 55 0.79 4.77 11.89
CA MET A 55 -0.57 4.22 11.96
C MET A 55 -1.17 4.45 13.34
N HIS A 56 -2.42 4.87 13.36
CA HIS A 56 -3.16 5.09 14.61
C HIS A 56 -4.30 4.07 14.67
N VAL A 57 -4.15 3.06 15.53
CA VAL A 57 -5.06 1.93 15.62
C VAL A 57 -5.46 1.71 17.08
N ASP A 58 -6.73 1.96 17.40
CA ASP A 58 -7.29 1.74 18.75
C ASP A 58 -6.46 2.40 19.86
N GLY A 59 -6.02 3.64 19.60
CA GLY A 59 -5.22 4.38 20.57
C GLY A 59 -3.74 4.06 20.56
N ASN A 60 -3.33 3.06 19.77
CA ASN A 60 -1.92 2.71 19.60
C ASN A 60 -1.32 3.52 18.46
N VAL A 61 -0.09 3.99 18.67
CA VAL A 61 0.66 4.74 17.65
C VAL A 61 1.77 3.83 17.16
N ILE A 62 1.69 3.42 15.90
CA ILE A 62 2.59 2.42 15.33
C ILE A 62 3.35 3.03 14.15
N PRO A 63 4.63 3.39 14.34
CA PRO A 63 5.43 3.88 13.23
C PRO A 63 5.76 2.74 12.26
N SER A 64 5.77 3.06 10.99
CA SER A 64 6.15 2.14 9.93
C SER A 64 7.18 2.83 9.06
N ASP A 65 8.29 2.17 8.83
CA ASP A 65 9.36 2.72 7.99
C ASP A 65 9.75 1.67 6.98
N GLY A 66 9.79 2.06 5.72
CA GLY A 66 10.10 1.15 4.65
C GLY A 66 10.74 1.87 3.48
N MET A 67 10.76 1.21 2.33
CA MET A 67 11.47 1.70 1.16
C MET A 67 10.65 1.47 -0.10
N VAL A 68 10.69 2.44 -1.00
CA VAL A 68 10.16 2.29 -2.36
C VAL A 68 11.12 1.41 -3.15
N LEU A 69 10.61 0.35 -3.75
CA LEU A 69 11.41 -0.54 -4.59
C LEU A 69 11.38 -0.11 -6.05
N ASN A 70 10.23 0.28 -6.53
CA ASN A 70 10.06 0.68 -7.92
C ASN A 70 8.83 1.55 -8.06
N ALA A 71 8.86 2.44 -9.05
CA ALA A 71 7.75 3.34 -9.32
C ALA A 71 7.73 3.68 -10.80
N ILE A 72 6.68 3.24 -11.49
CA ILE A 72 6.45 3.56 -12.90
C ILE A 72 5.12 4.30 -12.96
N PRO A 73 5.13 5.60 -13.32
CA PRO A 73 3.92 6.42 -13.22
C PRO A 73 2.70 5.78 -13.88
N GLY A 74 1.64 5.67 -13.10
CA GLY A 74 0.37 5.12 -13.56
C GLY A 74 0.33 3.61 -13.73
N GLU A 75 1.44 2.89 -13.54
CA GLU A 75 1.50 1.46 -13.84
C GLU A 75 1.92 0.60 -12.67
N LEU A 76 2.92 1.06 -11.89
CA LEU A 76 3.52 0.20 -10.88
C LEU A 76 4.02 1.03 -9.70
N PHE A 77 3.68 0.56 -8.49
CA PHE A 77 4.29 1.05 -7.27
C PHE A 77 4.60 -0.16 -6.40
N ALA A 78 5.86 -0.30 -5.99
CA ALA A 78 6.30 -1.42 -5.16
C ALA A 78 7.06 -0.91 -3.96
N PHE A 79 6.80 -1.50 -2.79
CA PHE A 79 7.46 -1.10 -1.56
C PHE A 79 7.69 -2.30 -0.65
N THR A 80 8.52 -2.09 0.39
CA THR A 80 8.83 -3.16 1.35
C THR A 80 9.08 -2.57 2.73
N ASP A 81 8.83 -3.35 3.78
CA ASP A 81 9.25 -3.03 5.13
C ASP A 81 10.49 -3.84 5.54
N LEU A 82 11.03 -4.63 4.62
CA LEU A 82 12.26 -5.40 4.86
C LEU A 82 13.51 -4.54 4.77
N MET A 83 13.39 -3.36 4.17
CA MET A 83 14.47 -2.39 4.05
C MET A 83 13.95 -1.00 4.36
N SER A 84 14.83 -0.13 4.85
CA SER A 84 14.55 1.29 4.98
C SER A 84 15.32 2.04 3.90
N ALA A 85 15.19 3.37 3.84
CA ALA A 85 15.76 4.19 2.77
C ALA A 85 17.20 3.81 2.44
N ASP A 86 17.53 3.88 1.16
CA ASP A 86 18.84 3.59 0.60
C ASP A 86 19.25 2.12 0.77
N PHE A 87 18.27 1.22 0.73
CA PHE A 87 18.48 -0.22 0.75
C PHE A 87 19.14 -0.74 2.03
N ASN A 88 18.86 -0.11 3.16
CA ASN A 88 19.36 -0.56 4.44
C ASN A 88 18.48 -1.67 5.00
N PRO A 89 19.03 -2.88 5.23
CA PRO A 89 18.25 -3.98 5.77
C PRO A 89 17.70 -3.64 7.16
N VAL A 90 16.47 -4.08 7.41
CA VAL A 90 15.79 -3.87 8.69
C VAL A 90 15.87 -5.17 9.49
N ALA A 91 16.41 -5.09 10.72
CA ALA A 91 16.60 -6.27 11.54
C ALA A 91 15.28 -6.88 12.00
N ALA A 92 14.30 -6.06 12.34
CA ALA A 92 13.01 -6.51 12.85
C ALA A 92 11.87 -5.78 12.13
N PRO A 93 11.60 -6.15 10.88
CA PRO A 93 10.51 -5.52 10.14
C PRO A 93 9.16 -5.88 10.75
N GLY A 94 8.17 -5.01 10.57
CA GLY A 94 6.85 -5.22 11.13
C GLY A 94 6.20 -6.49 10.62
N LEU A 95 5.74 -6.47 9.36
CA LEU A 95 5.09 -7.64 8.75
C LEU A 95 6.05 -8.49 7.94
N GLY A 96 7.16 -7.91 7.49
CA GLY A 96 8.17 -8.65 6.73
C GLY A 96 7.71 -8.99 5.32
N PHE A 97 7.22 -7.99 4.57
CA PHE A 97 6.67 -8.27 3.25
C PHE A 97 7.07 -7.22 2.22
N THR A 98 6.86 -7.59 0.96
CA THR A 98 7.02 -6.73 -0.20
C THR A 98 5.68 -6.66 -0.90
N ALA A 99 5.19 -5.46 -1.16
CA ALA A 99 3.94 -5.26 -1.89
C ALA A 99 4.23 -4.70 -3.28
N THR A 100 3.53 -5.24 -4.26
CA THR A 100 3.56 -4.73 -5.64
C THR A 100 2.15 -4.36 -6.03
N ILE A 101 1.95 -3.10 -6.37
CA ILE A 101 0.67 -2.59 -6.84
C ILE A 101 0.79 -2.36 -8.35
N ARG A 102 0.01 -3.10 -9.14
CA ARG A 102 -0.02 -2.99 -10.60
C ARG A 102 -1.35 -2.43 -11.04
N LEU A 103 -1.30 -1.48 -11.94
CA LEU A 103 -2.47 -0.78 -12.45
C LEU A 103 -2.52 -0.93 -13.96
N LYS A 104 -3.71 -1.29 -14.46
CA LYS A 104 -3.97 -1.36 -15.92
C LYS A 104 -5.28 -0.66 -16.20
N ASP A 105 -5.43 -0.15 -17.40
CA ASP A 105 -6.70 0.43 -17.83
C ASP A 105 -7.76 -0.66 -17.91
N HIS A 106 -8.98 -0.29 -17.55
CA HIS A 106 -10.14 -1.15 -17.65
C HIS A 106 -11.33 -0.31 -18.14
N PRO A 107 -12.27 -0.88 -18.91
CA PRO A 107 -13.43 -0.10 -19.39
C PRO A 107 -14.19 0.61 -18.28
N ASP A 108 -14.20 0.05 -17.06
CA ASP A 108 -14.91 0.63 -15.93
C ASP A 108 -13.99 1.43 -15.00
N GLY A 109 -12.71 1.61 -15.34
CA GLY A 109 -11.78 2.38 -14.53
C GLY A 109 -10.39 1.79 -14.51
N THR A 110 -10.02 1.11 -13.43
CA THR A 110 -8.67 0.58 -13.23
C THR A 110 -8.71 -0.87 -12.78
N ASP A 111 -7.94 -1.71 -13.46
CA ASP A 111 -7.64 -3.06 -13.00
C ASP A 111 -6.54 -2.93 -11.95
N TYR A 112 -6.90 -3.17 -10.68
CA TYR A 112 -6.07 -2.93 -9.50
C TYR A 112 -5.63 -4.27 -8.93
N HIS A 113 -4.34 -4.54 -8.97
CA HIS A 113 -3.79 -5.82 -8.54
C HIS A 113 -2.67 -5.61 -7.52
N VAL A 114 -2.87 -6.15 -6.33
CA VAL A 114 -1.88 -6.08 -5.25
C VAL A 114 -1.38 -7.48 -4.96
N THR A 115 -0.05 -7.63 -4.92
CA THR A 115 0.59 -8.88 -4.50
C THR A 115 1.47 -8.57 -3.29
N ALA A 116 1.27 -9.30 -2.20
CA ALA A 116 2.10 -9.19 -1.01
C ALA A 116 2.88 -10.49 -0.84
N ARG A 117 4.22 -10.38 -0.88
CA ARG A 117 5.13 -11.52 -0.73
C ARG A 117 5.86 -11.40 0.59
N HIS A 118 6.02 -12.55 1.26
CA HIS A 118 6.58 -12.60 2.60
C HIS A 118 7.86 -13.42 2.61
N ARG A 119 8.69 -13.23 3.65
CA ARG A 119 9.94 -13.97 3.79
C ARG A 119 9.69 -15.46 3.94
N THR A 120 8.62 -15.83 4.63
CA THR A 120 8.28 -17.21 4.92
C THR A 120 6.77 -17.42 4.78
N ASP A 121 6.37 -18.68 4.64
CA ASP A 121 4.95 -19.02 4.62
C ASP A 121 4.30 -18.69 5.97
N GLU A 122 5.06 -18.76 7.07
CA GLU A 122 4.55 -18.38 8.40
C GLU A 122 4.22 -16.90 8.46
N ASP A 123 5.07 -16.04 7.90
CA ASP A 123 4.82 -14.60 7.86
C ASP A 123 3.57 -14.30 7.02
N ALA A 124 3.40 -14.99 5.89
CA ALA A 124 2.22 -14.83 5.04
C ALA A 124 0.96 -15.25 5.79
N ALA A 125 1.00 -16.38 6.47
CA ALA A 125 -0.14 -16.87 7.25
C ALA A 125 -0.50 -15.90 8.38
N ARG A 126 0.50 -15.33 9.03
CA ARG A 126 0.27 -14.34 10.08
C ARG A 126 -0.39 -13.09 9.55
N HIS A 127 0.06 -12.59 8.39
CA HIS A 127 -0.53 -11.42 7.75
C HIS A 127 -1.97 -11.67 7.36
N GLU A 128 -2.26 -12.86 6.81
CA GLU A 128 -3.65 -13.23 6.48
C GLU A 128 -4.50 -13.34 7.74
N ALA A 129 -3.96 -13.93 8.80
CA ALA A 129 -4.68 -14.05 10.09
C ALA A 129 -4.96 -12.68 10.72
N MET A 130 -4.11 -11.69 10.45
CA MET A 130 -4.31 -10.31 10.89
C MET A 130 -5.33 -9.57 10.02
N GLY A 131 -5.87 -10.23 8.97
CA GLY A 131 -6.92 -9.68 8.15
C GLY A 131 -6.48 -9.05 6.85
N PHE A 132 -5.46 -9.60 6.19
CA PHE A 132 -5.00 -9.03 4.91
C PHE A 132 -6.15 -8.87 3.92
N THR A 133 -6.85 -9.96 3.60
CA THR A 133 -7.90 -9.92 2.58
C THR A 133 -9.01 -8.94 2.95
N VAL A 134 -9.47 -8.99 4.20
CA VAL A 134 -10.54 -8.11 4.67
C VAL A 134 -10.05 -6.66 4.76
N GLY A 135 -8.89 -6.44 5.38
CA GLY A 135 -8.36 -5.10 5.60
C GLY A 135 -8.00 -4.40 4.29
N TRP A 136 -7.26 -5.09 3.42
CA TRP A 136 -6.89 -4.52 2.13
C TRP A 136 -8.12 -4.31 1.23
N GLY A 137 -9.14 -5.18 1.38
CA GLY A 137 -10.42 -5.00 0.67
C GLY A 137 -11.15 -3.74 1.11
N ILE A 138 -11.21 -3.49 2.41
CA ILE A 138 -11.81 -2.26 2.96
C ILE A 138 -11.05 -1.04 2.45
N VAL A 139 -9.74 -1.09 2.50
CA VAL A 139 -8.87 0.00 2.05
C VAL A 139 -9.04 0.24 0.55
N ALA A 140 -9.19 -0.82 -0.25
CA ALA A 140 -9.43 -0.69 -1.68
C ALA A 140 -10.76 0.01 -1.96
N THR A 141 -11.79 -0.28 -1.17
CA THR A 141 -13.08 0.40 -1.30
C THR A 141 -12.95 1.88 -0.95
N GLN A 142 -12.19 2.20 0.09
CA GLN A 142 -11.92 3.60 0.47
C GLN A 142 -11.10 4.32 -0.60
N LEU A 143 -10.10 3.62 -1.15
CA LEU A 143 -9.29 4.15 -2.25
C LEU A 143 -10.15 4.50 -3.45
N GLU A 144 -11.03 3.59 -3.85
CA GLU A 144 -11.92 3.82 -4.98
C GLU A 144 -12.76 5.09 -4.79
N ALA A 145 -13.38 5.22 -3.62
CA ALA A 145 -14.24 6.36 -3.34
C ALA A 145 -13.44 7.67 -3.36
N TYR A 146 -12.27 7.66 -2.74
CA TYR A 146 -11.43 8.85 -2.67
C TYR A 146 -10.88 9.23 -4.05
N ALA A 147 -10.36 8.26 -4.79
CA ALA A 147 -9.78 8.49 -6.11
C ALA A 147 -10.83 8.99 -7.11
N ALA A 148 -12.04 8.48 -7.03
CA ALA A 148 -13.13 8.93 -7.90
C ALA A 148 -13.44 10.41 -7.67
N GLY A 149 -13.28 10.89 -6.43
CA GLY A 149 -13.48 12.30 -6.10
C GLY A 149 -12.38 13.23 -6.58
N LEU A 150 -11.23 12.68 -6.96
CA LEU A 150 -10.11 13.48 -7.46
C LEU A 150 -10.22 13.83 -8.94
N ARG A 151 -11.19 13.26 -9.64
CA ARG A 151 -11.33 13.54 -11.07
C ARG A 151 -11.61 15.01 -11.32
N ARG A 152 -10.92 15.56 -12.30
CA ARG A 152 -11.05 16.96 -12.68
C ARG A 152 -11.07 17.11 -14.18
#